data_41953c321fc724723d7d3e37bacb6878
#
_entry.id   41953c321fc724723d7d3e37bacb6878
#
_cell.length_a   1.000
_cell.length_b   1.000
_cell.length_c   1.000
_cell.angle_alpha   90.00
_cell.angle_beta   90.00
_cell.angle_gamma   90.00
#
_symmetry.space_group_name_H-M   'P 1'
#
loop_
_entity.id
_entity.type
_entity.pdbx_description
1 polymer ?
#
loop_
_entity_poly.entity_id
_entity_poly.type
_entity_poly.pdbx_seq_one_letter_code
_entity_poly.pdbx_strand_id
1 'polypeptide(L)'
;MALSGALVIGPDRSGRSVTVVDGRVAALASADAAVLSCPDGDIVPGAVCAHTHLYSGLARYGMPQALPPPENFLEILERVWWRLDRALDAEILRASARDYVARALLAGTTTLVDHHESPLLIEGSLSILAEVCEELGIRALLCYGATERNFGRAEAQRGLAECRRVAASPLLRGLVGLHASFTVSDDTVREAGELARELGTVVHVHVAEAAADVDDALRRGATGPLERLLSLGALVPGSILAHGVHLSTEQVYLADAAGCWLVHNPRSNEGNRVGYAGTLSATTRVALGADGWDADMMVEEAALLRLAAQHHDIGVAGRLAAGHGLAAERFGCAAKTLAPGALGDVVVRQGGNVRHVVVGGRVVVEDGVLKTGDMELIAASAQSEAARLWTRLAQI
;
A
#
# COMPACT_ATOMS: atom_id res chain seq x y z
N MET A 1 7.59 -11.58 16.15
CA MET A 1 7.48 -11.30 17.59
C MET A 1 6.02 -11.50 18.01
N ALA A 2 5.72 -12.24 19.06
CA ALA A 2 4.34 -12.42 19.51
C ALA A 2 3.82 -11.09 20.05
N LEU A 3 2.65 -10.66 19.59
CA LEU A 3 1.92 -9.52 20.14
C LEU A 3 1.21 -10.00 21.42
N SER A 4 1.98 -10.28 22.47
CA SER A 4 1.45 -10.82 23.72
C SER A 4 1.32 -9.71 24.75
N GLY A 5 0.18 -9.66 25.40
CA GLY A 5 -0.16 -8.73 26.48
C GLY A 5 -1.46 -7.98 26.21
N ALA A 6 -2.01 -7.42 27.27
CA ALA A 6 -3.17 -6.55 27.20
C ALA A 6 -2.73 -5.09 27.37
N LEU A 7 -3.22 -4.21 26.50
CA LEU A 7 -3.00 -2.77 26.54
C LEU A 7 -4.35 -2.04 26.55
N VAL A 8 -4.55 -1.18 27.52
CA VAL A 8 -5.66 -0.21 27.53
C VAL A 8 -5.13 1.13 27.04
N ILE A 9 -5.74 1.66 25.99
CA ILE A 9 -5.48 2.99 25.47
C ILE A 9 -6.63 3.88 25.94
N GLY A 10 -6.34 4.90 26.72
CA GLY A 10 -7.37 5.81 27.25
C GLY A 10 -7.30 6.00 28.78
N PRO A 11 -8.31 6.69 29.36
CA PRO A 11 -9.43 7.31 28.65
C PRO A 11 -8.96 8.46 27.74
N ASP A 12 -9.69 8.68 26.64
CA ASP A 12 -9.53 9.87 25.81
C ASP A 12 -10.34 11.06 26.37
N ARG A 13 -10.31 12.22 25.69
CA ARG A 13 -11.03 13.42 26.14
C ARG A 13 -12.55 13.25 26.22
N SER A 14 -13.11 12.22 25.56
CA SER A 14 -14.52 11.86 25.66
C SER A 14 -14.82 10.82 26.74
N GLY A 15 -13.80 10.33 27.45
CA GLY A 15 -13.88 9.25 28.43
C GLY A 15 -13.87 7.85 27.83
N ARG A 16 -13.64 7.71 26.51
CA ARG A 16 -13.58 6.40 25.83
C ARG A 16 -12.22 5.76 26.04
N SER A 17 -12.22 4.42 26.19
CA SER A 17 -11.00 3.61 26.17
C SER A 17 -11.15 2.45 25.17
N VAL A 18 -10.03 2.01 24.62
CA VAL A 18 -9.92 0.85 23.75
C VAL A 18 -8.94 -0.13 24.37
N THR A 19 -9.36 -1.38 24.51
CA THR A 19 -8.50 -2.47 25.01
C THR A 19 -8.03 -3.29 23.82
N VAL A 20 -6.73 -3.58 23.76
CA VAL A 20 -6.14 -4.49 22.78
C VAL A 20 -5.54 -5.69 23.49
N VAL A 21 -5.89 -6.88 23.04
CA VAL A 21 -5.37 -8.17 23.54
C VAL A 21 -4.97 -9.01 22.32
N ASP A 22 -3.77 -9.54 22.32
CA ASP A 22 -3.23 -10.40 21.25
C ASP A 22 -3.46 -9.83 19.83
N GLY A 23 -3.23 -8.54 19.68
CA GLY A 23 -3.32 -7.84 18.41
C GLY A 23 -4.74 -7.47 17.96
N ARG A 24 -5.77 -7.72 18.78
CA ARG A 24 -7.18 -7.44 18.47
C ARG A 24 -7.81 -6.56 19.54
N VAL A 25 -8.79 -5.77 19.11
CA VAL A 25 -9.64 -5.04 20.06
C VAL A 25 -10.45 -6.04 20.87
N ALA A 26 -10.42 -5.92 22.19
CA ALA A 26 -11.15 -6.76 23.14
C ALA A 26 -12.31 -6.00 23.79
N ALA A 27 -13.34 -6.73 24.23
CA ALA A 27 -14.50 -6.16 24.91
C ALA A 27 -14.19 -5.74 26.36
N LEU A 28 -13.23 -6.42 27.01
CA LEU A 28 -12.86 -6.20 28.41
C LEU A 28 -11.33 -6.17 28.56
N ALA A 29 -10.84 -5.35 29.47
CA ALA A 29 -9.45 -5.35 29.89
C ALA A 29 -9.19 -6.47 30.92
N SER A 30 -7.98 -7.04 30.90
CA SER A 30 -7.49 -7.83 32.04
C SER A 30 -7.08 -6.91 33.18
N ALA A 31 -7.13 -7.42 34.43
CA ALA A 31 -6.73 -6.63 35.60
C ALA A 31 -5.27 -6.13 35.55
N ASP A 32 -4.41 -6.85 34.83
CA ASP A 32 -2.96 -6.57 34.72
C ASP A 32 -2.60 -5.87 33.39
N ALA A 33 -3.58 -5.30 32.67
CA ALA A 33 -3.30 -4.61 31.41
C ALA A 33 -2.47 -3.35 31.63
N ALA A 34 -1.44 -3.16 30.78
CA ALA A 34 -0.73 -1.88 30.72
C ALA A 34 -1.67 -0.76 30.24
N VAL A 35 -1.44 0.48 30.69
CA VAL A 35 -2.31 1.63 30.35
C VAL A 35 -1.48 2.69 29.64
N LEU A 36 -1.92 3.06 28.42
CA LEU A 36 -1.45 4.22 27.68
C LEU A 36 -2.47 5.36 27.88
N SER A 37 -2.18 6.27 28.82
CA SER A 37 -3.08 7.35 29.18
C SER A 37 -3.10 8.46 28.12
N CYS A 38 -4.30 8.93 27.75
CA CYS A 38 -4.46 9.98 26.74
C CYS A 38 -5.66 10.92 26.99
N PRO A 39 -5.79 11.53 28.19
CA PRO A 39 -7.00 12.27 28.60
C PRO A 39 -7.32 13.48 27.71
N ASP A 40 -6.30 14.07 27.04
CA ASP A 40 -6.45 15.22 26.17
C ASP A 40 -6.45 14.86 24.67
N GLY A 41 -6.45 13.55 24.35
CA GLY A 41 -6.39 13.04 22.99
C GLY A 41 -7.72 12.54 22.47
N ASP A 42 -7.77 12.28 21.16
CA ASP A 42 -8.84 11.56 20.49
C ASP A 42 -8.33 10.19 20.04
N ILE A 43 -9.02 9.14 20.42
CA ILE A 43 -8.75 7.78 19.94
C ILE A 43 -9.45 7.59 18.60
N VAL A 44 -8.64 7.30 17.55
CA VAL A 44 -9.12 7.00 16.20
C VAL A 44 -8.48 5.70 15.68
N PRO A 45 -9.07 5.03 14.69
CA PRO A 45 -8.39 3.89 14.06
C PRO A 45 -7.14 4.36 13.33
N GLY A 46 -6.10 3.49 13.28
CA GLY A 46 -4.93 3.74 12.46
C GLY A 46 -5.28 3.72 10.97
N ALA A 47 -4.70 4.61 10.18
CA ALA A 47 -5.01 4.70 8.76
C ALA A 47 -4.46 3.50 7.97
N VAL A 48 -5.11 3.19 6.85
CA VAL A 48 -4.70 2.15 5.89
C VAL A 48 -4.35 2.83 4.57
N CYS A 49 -3.11 2.65 4.11
CA CYS A 49 -2.69 2.97 2.75
C CYS A 49 -2.88 1.72 1.88
N ALA A 50 -3.89 1.73 1.01
CA ALA A 50 -4.32 0.55 0.28
C ALA A 50 -3.49 0.26 -1.00
N HIS A 51 -2.55 1.12 -1.35
CA HIS A 51 -1.56 0.93 -2.41
C HIS A 51 -0.40 1.88 -2.21
N THR A 52 0.82 1.33 -2.24
CA THR A 52 2.06 2.10 -2.13
C THR A 52 3.25 1.33 -2.68
N HIS A 53 4.41 2.03 -2.78
CA HIS A 53 5.69 1.50 -3.21
C HIS A 53 6.78 1.86 -2.20
N LEU A 54 7.12 0.93 -1.31
CA LEU A 54 8.16 1.16 -0.29
C LEU A 54 9.54 1.47 -0.89
N TYR A 55 9.80 1.03 -2.13
CA TYR A 55 11.06 1.32 -2.82
C TYR A 55 11.20 2.78 -3.25
N SER A 56 10.12 3.56 -3.30
CA SER A 56 10.12 4.98 -3.66
C SER A 56 10.49 5.93 -2.51
N GLY A 57 10.63 5.43 -1.28
CA GLY A 57 10.81 6.25 -0.08
C GLY A 57 11.99 7.22 -0.12
N LEU A 58 13.02 6.90 -0.91
CA LEU A 58 14.19 7.78 -1.08
C LEU A 58 13.97 8.93 -2.08
N ALA A 59 12.88 8.95 -2.84
CA ALA A 59 12.61 10.00 -3.84
C ALA A 59 12.61 11.42 -3.23
N ARG A 60 12.14 11.55 -1.99
CA ARG A 60 12.14 12.81 -1.23
C ARG A 60 13.51 13.41 -0.96
N TYR A 61 14.58 12.62 -1.06
CA TYR A 61 15.97 13.03 -0.85
C TYR A 61 16.64 13.49 -2.16
N GLY A 62 15.93 14.29 -2.94
CA GLY A 62 16.47 14.94 -4.14
C GLY A 62 16.55 14.04 -5.35
N MET A 63 15.48 13.26 -5.63
CA MET A 63 15.40 12.49 -6.86
C MET A 63 15.67 13.37 -8.09
N PRO A 64 16.64 13.00 -8.97
CA PRO A 64 16.96 13.78 -10.16
C PRO A 64 15.79 13.85 -11.13
N GLN A 65 15.62 15.00 -11.76
CA GLN A 65 14.66 15.14 -12.86
C GLN A 65 15.11 14.34 -14.07
N ALA A 66 14.18 13.65 -14.71
CA ALA A 66 14.46 12.97 -15.97
C ALA A 66 14.73 13.98 -17.09
N LEU A 67 15.76 13.71 -17.89
CA LEU A 67 16.13 14.52 -19.06
C LEU A 67 16.16 13.63 -20.32
N PRO A 68 15.44 14.00 -21.39
CA PRO A 68 14.46 15.10 -21.46
C PRO A 68 13.26 14.85 -20.53
N PRO A 69 12.55 15.90 -20.12
CA PRO A 69 11.35 15.76 -19.30
C PRO A 69 10.31 14.86 -19.99
N PRO A 70 9.59 13.99 -19.23
CA PRO A 70 8.56 13.13 -19.81
C PRO A 70 7.35 13.95 -20.28
N GLU A 71 6.83 13.64 -21.46
CA GLU A 71 5.67 14.31 -22.06
C GLU A 71 4.36 13.58 -21.76
N ASN A 72 4.41 12.28 -21.51
CA ASN A 72 3.25 11.43 -21.22
C ASN A 72 3.58 10.38 -20.13
N PHE A 73 2.58 9.64 -19.71
CA PHE A 73 2.73 8.67 -18.63
C PHE A 73 3.70 7.53 -18.93
N LEU A 74 3.70 7.00 -20.16
CA LEU A 74 4.63 5.93 -20.53
C LEU A 74 6.09 6.39 -20.41
N GLU A 75 6.37 7.64 -20.82
CA GLU A 75 7.69 8.23 -20.65
C GLU A 75 8.04 8.50 -19.16
N ILE A 76 7.04 8.77 -18.30
CA ILE A 76 7.25 8.83 -16.84
C ILE A 76 7.70 7.45 -16.34
N LEU A 77 7.02 6.38 -16.77
CA LEU A 77 7.43 5.03 -16.42
C LEU A 77 8.86 4.73 -16.91
N GLU A 78 9.14 4.93 -18.22
CA GLU A 78 10.41 4.57 -18.85
C GLU A 78 11.60 5.39 -18.35
N ARG A 79 11.40 6.71 -18.11
CA ARG A 79 12.49 7.64 -17.77
C ARG A 79 12.68 7.87 -16.29
N VAL A 80 11.65 7.52 -15.46
CA VAL A 80 11.70 7.73 -14.01
C VAL A 80 11.59 6.38 -13.29
N TRP A 81 10.39 5.78 -13.23
CA TRP A 81 10.11 4.67 -12.33
C TRP A 81 10.83 3.38 -12.73
N TRP A 82 10.82 3.00 -14.03
CA TRP A 82 11.51 1.79 -14.51
C TRP A 82 13.04 1.91 -14.51
N ARG A 83 13.58 3.11 -14.39
CA ARG A 83 15.01 3.32 -14.14
C ARG A 83 15.30 3.20 -12.65
N LEU A 84 14.45 3.77 -11.81
CA LEU A 84 14.60 3.72 -10.35
C LEU A 84 14.54 2.27 -9.86
N ASP A 85 13.58 1.47 -10.30
CA ASP A 85 13.44 0.07 -9.90
C ASP A 85 14.67 -0.79 -10.29
N ARG A 86 15.31 -0.50 -11.44
CA ARG A 86 16.57 -1.15 -11.86
C ARG A 86 17.79 -0.68 -11.06
N ALA A 87 17.75 0.50 -10.46
CA ALA A 87 18.86 1.03 -9.68
C ALA A 87 18.93 0.48 -8.25
N LEU A 88 17.90 -0.23 -7.81
CA LEU A 88 17.80 -0.78 -6.44
C LEU A 88 18.81 -1.90 -6.21
N ASP A 89 19.34 -1.95 -5.00
CA ASP A 89 19.99 -3.10 -4.39
C ASP A 89 19.48 -3.27 -2.94
N ALA A 90 19.96 -4.28 -2.24
CA ALA A 90 19.44 -4.66 -0.93
C ALA A 90 19.54 -3.53 0.12
N GLU A 91 20.65 -2.79 0.15
CA GLU A 91 20.88 -1.73 1.12
C GLU A 91 20.01 -0.50 0.82
N ILE A 92 19.92 -0.11 -0.46
CA ILE A 92 19.05 0.96 -0.92
C ILE A 92 17.58 0.63 -0.62
N LEU A 93 17.15 -0.59 -0.93
CA LEU A 93 15.77 -1.03 -0.67
C LEU A 93 15.45 -1.01 0.84
N ARG A 94 16.36 -1.52 1.68
CA ARG A 94 16.20 -1.52 3.14
C ARG A 94 16.10 -0.09 3.67
N ALA A 95 16.97 0.80 3.25
CA ALA A 95 16.96 2.20 3.69
C ALA A 95 15.69 2.93 3.24
N SER A 96 15.25 2.70 2.00
CA SER A 96 14.00 3.23 1.46
C SER A 96 12.80 2.79 2.28
N ALA A 97 12.66 1.49 2.51
CA ALA A 97 11.56 0.94 3.27
C ALA A 97 11.56 1.43 4.74
N ARG A 98 12.73 1.50 5.40
CA ARG A 98 12.82 1.99 6.79
C ARG A 98 12.36 3.44 6.93
N ASP A 99 12.82 4.34 6.06
CA ASP A 99 12.40 5.75 6.09
C ASP A 99 10.91 5.89 5.78
N TYR A 100 10.42 5.16 4.77
CA TYR A 100 9.02 5.17 4.39
C TYR A 100 8.11 4.71 5.53
N VAL A 101 8.39 3.54 6.10
CA VAL A 101 7.60 2.94 7.19
C VAL A 101 7.64 3.80 8.45
N ALA A 102 8.82 4.31 8.84
CA ALA A 102 8.95 5.17 10.01
C ALA A 102 8.09 6.44 9.88
N ARG A 103 8.08 7.07 8.71
CA ARG A 103 7.25 8.26 8.45
C ARG A 103 5.76 7.93 8.38
N ALA A 104 5.39 6.79 7.78
CA ALA A 104 4.01 6.33 7.76
C ALA A 104 3.46 6.17 9.19
N LEU A 105 4.23 5.53 10.08
CA LEU A 105 3.85 5.38 11.49
C LEU A 105 3.72 6.73 12.19
N LEU A 106 4.67 7.65 11.99
CA LEU A 106 4.61 9.01 12.56
C LEU A 106 3.42 9.82 12.04
N ALA A 107 2.93 9.55 10.83
CA ALA A 107 1.72 10.14 10.27
C ALA A 107 0.41 9.45 10.75
N GLY A 108 0.51 8.33 11.46
CA GLY A 108 -0.65 7.56 11.97
C GLY A 108 -1.17 6.51 10.99
N THR A 109 -0.40 6.17 9.95
CA THR A 109 -0.69 5.03 9.09
C THR A 109 -0.14 3.75 9.73
N THR A 110 -1.00 2.76 9.91
CA THR A 110 -0.68 1.52 10.63
C THR A 110 -0.67 0.29 9.74
N THR A 111 -1.24 0.40 8.53
CA THR A 111 -1.29 -0.68 7.55
C THR A 111 -0.89 -0.16 6.17
N LEU A 112 0.00 -0.86 5.49
CA LEU A 112 0.45 -0.59 4.13
C LEU A 112 0.13 -1.78 3.22
N VAL A 113 -0.30 -1.49 1.98
CA VAL A 113 -0.42 -2.48 0.91
C VAL A 113 0.64 -2.13 -0.13
N ASP A 114 1.78 -2.81 -0.04
CA ASP A 114 2.94 -2.54 -0.88
C ASP A 114 2.91 -3.32 -2.20
N HIS A 115 3.34 -2.67 -3.25
CA HIS A 115 3.54 -3.25 -4.57
C HIS A 115 4.98 -3.01 -5.01
N HIS A 116 5.82 -4.05 -4.96
CA HIS A 116 7.27 -3.93 -5.10
C HIS A 116 7.79 -4.35 -6.48
N GLU A 117 8.71 -3.58 -7.05
CA GLU A 117 9.48 -3.92 -8.25
C GLU A 117 10.97 -3.63 -8.03
N SER A 118 11.81 -4.60 -8.41
CA SER A 118 13.27 -4.48 -8.42
C SER A 118 13.88 -5.55 -9.34
N PRO A 119 13.88 -5.38 -10.68
CA PRO A 119 14.21 -6.43 -11.62
C PRO A 119 15.64 -6.97 -11.49
N LEU A 120 16.57 -6.20 -10.90
CA LEU A 120 17.93 -6.63 -10.60
C LEU A 120 18.10 -7.18 -9.16
N LEU A 121 17.04 -7.16 -8.36
CA LEU A 121 16.98 -7.69 -6.99
C LEU A 121 15.63 -8.38 -6.75
N ILE A 122 15.27 -9.38 -7.56
CA ILE A 122 13.96 -10.06 -7.39
C ILE A 122 14.00 -10.92 -6.14
N GLU A 123 14.91 -11.90 -6.11
CA GLU A 123 14.96 -12.89 -5.02
C GLU A 123 15.41 -12.26 -3.70
N GLY A 124 14.56 -12.37 -2.70
CA GLY A 124 14.81 -11.86 -1.34
C GLY A 124 14.37 -10.42 -1.12
N SER A 125 13.89 -9.71 -2.16
CA SER A 125 13.40 -8.34 -2.01
C SER A 125 12.23 -8.24 -1.04
N LEU A 126 11.25 -9.14 -1.15
CA LEU A 126 10.11 -9.18 -0.23
C LEU A 126 10.51 -9.59 1.20
N SER A 127 11.58 -10.38 1.36
CA SER A 127 12.11 -10.69 2.68
C SER A 127 12.69 -9.44 3.37
N ILE A 128 13.40 -8.58 2.61
CA ILE A 128 13.91 -7.29 3.12
C ILE A 128 12.75 -6.40 3.58
N LEU A 129 11.70 -6.29 2.77
CA LEU A 129 10.53 -5.47 3.10
C LEU A 129 9.77 -6.03 4.33
N ALA A 130 9.61 -7.34 4.40
CA ALA A 130 8.98 -8.03 5.53
C ALA A 130 9.75 -7.78 6.84
N GLU A 131 11.09 -7.94 6.82
CA GLU A 131 11.96 -7.66 7.96
C GLU A 131 11.80 -6.22 8.46
N VAL A 132 11.80 -5.24 7.56
CA VAL A 132 11.64 -3.82 7.91
C VAL A 132 10.27 -3.55 8.52
N CYS A 133 9.20 -4.11 7.95
CA CYS A 133 7.85 -3.94 8.48
C CYS A 133 7.71 -4.54 9.89
N GLU A 134 8.31 -5.71 10.15
CA GLU A 134 8.31 -6.34 11.47
C GLU A 134 9.21 -5.60 12.48
N GLU A 135 10.38 -5.13 12.05
CA GLU A 135 11.30 -4.32 12.85
C GLU A 135 10.59 -3.08 13.41
N LEU A 136 10.01 -2.28 12.51
CA LEU A 136 9.36 -1.03 12.86
C LEU A 136 7.94 -1.23 13.40
N GLY A 137 7.35 -2.42 13.21
CA GLY A 137 6.07 -2.80 13.78
C GLY A 137 4.87 -2.25 13.02
N ILE A 138 4.96 -2.08 11.70
CA ILE A 138 3.83 -1.73 10.85
C ILE A 138 3.16 -3.00 10.30
N ARG A 139 1.86 -2.96 10.08
CA ARG A 139 1.13 -4.02 9.39
C ARG A 139 1.30 -3.87 7.89
N ALA A 140 1.56 -4.96 7.16
CA ALA A 140 1.76 -4.89 5.72
C ALA A 140 1.17 -6.07 4.96
N LEU A 141 0.71 -5.76 3.75
CA LEU A 141 0.38 -6.68 2.68
C LEU A 141 1.45 -6.46 1.59
N LEU A 142 2.22 -7.50 1.25
CA LEU A 142 3.40 -7.37 0.40
C LEU A 142 3.26 -8.24 -0.85
N CYS A 143 3.56 -7.71 -2.02
CA CYS A 143 3.70 -8.48 -3.25
C CYS A 143 4.86 -7.98 -4.11
N TYR A 144 5.38 -8.86 -4.98
CA TYR A 144 6.26 -8.49 -6.08
C TYR A 144 5.42 -8.30 -7.35
N GLY A 145 5.50 -7.15 -7.99
CA GLY A 145 4.83 -6.83 -9.24
C GLY A 145 5.48 -7.54 -10.44
N ALA A 146 5.11 -8.80 -10.68
CA ALA A 146 5.64 -9.60 -11.77
C ALA A 146 5.44 -8.91 -13.12
N THR A 147 6.49 -8.86 -13.94
CA THR A 147 6.53 -8.14 -15.21
C THR A 147 7.44 -8.85 -16.21
N GLU A 148 7.26 -8.56 -17.51
CA GLU A 148 8.10 -9.09 -18.59
C GLU A 148 8.94 -7.98 -19.27
N ARG A 149 9.06 -6.81 -18.63
CA ARG A 149 9.64 -5.59 -19.22
C ARG A 149 11.13 -5.68 -19.54
N ASN A 150 11.91 -6.38 -18.72
CA ASN A 150 13.38 -6.38 -18.84
C ASN A 150 13.92 -7.72 -19.39
N PHE A 151 13.46 -8.84 -18.85
CA PHE A 151 13.98 -10.17 -19.16
C PHE A 151 12.89 -11.14 -19.61
N GLY A 152 11.75 -10.61 -20.04
CA GLY A 152 10.63 -11.38 -20.57
C GLY A 152 10.00 -12.32 -19.55
N ARG A 153 9.48 -13.44 -20.06
CA ARG A 153 8.72 -14.42 -19.26
C ARG A 153 9.48 -14.96 -18.03
N ALA A 154 10.80 -15.13 -18.15
CA ALA A 154 11.63 -15.61 -17.04
C ALA A 154 11.67 -14.63 -15.87
N GLU A 155 11.63 -13.31 -16.13
CA GLU A 155 11.50 -12.28 -15.10
C GLU A 155 10.18 -12.41 -14.34
N ALA A 156 9.08 -12.52 -15.09
CA ALA A 156 7.74 -12.65 -14.49
C ALA A 156 7.63 -13.91 -13.62
N GLN A 157 8.15 -15.03 -14.07
CA GLN A 157 8.16 -16.29 -13.29
C GLN A 157 8.95 -16.15 -11.98
N ARG A 158 10.11 -15.47 -12.02
CA ARG A 158 10.89 -15.15 -10.80
C ARG A 158 10.11 -14.25 -9.85
N GLY A 159 9.43 -13.22 -10.38
CA GLY A 159 8.58 -12.32 -9.61
C GLY A 159 7.41 -13.04 -8.93
N LEU A 160 6.72 -13.92 -9.66
CA LEU A 160 5.65 -14.75 -9.08
C LEU A 160 6.20 -15.71 -8.02
N ALA A 161 7.39 -16.28 -8.23
CA ALA A 161 8.05 -17.14 -7.23
C ALA A 161 8.44 -16.37 -5.97
N GLU A 162 8.85 -15.09 -6.10
CA GLU A 162 9.17 -14.22 -4.97
C GLU A 162 7.94 -13.96 -4.08
N CYS A 163 6.73 -13.85 -4.65
CA CYS A 163 5.49 -13.67 -3.87
C CYS A 163 5.23 -14.81 -2.86
N ARG A 164 5.83 -15.99 -3.05
CA ARG A 164 5.74 -17.13 -2.11
C ARG A 164 6.54 -16.92 -0.82
N ARG A 165 7.47 -15.94 -0.79
CA ARG A 165 8.40 -15.78 0.35
C ARG A 165 7.78 -15.10 1.56
N VAL A 166 6.69 -14.35 1.39
CA VAL A 166 6.07 -13.64 2.51
C VAL A 166 5.28 -14.61 3.37
N ALA A 167 5.88 -15.02 4.48
CA ALA A 167 5.19 -15.82 5.47
C ALA A 167 4.13 -14.99 6.21
N ALA A 168 2.95 -15.57 6.44
CA ALA A 168 1.93 -14.93 7.23
C ALA A 168 2.37 -14.80 8.70
N SER A 169 2.23 -13.60 9.26
CA SER A 169 2.50 -13.31 10.68
C SER A 169 1.37 -12.44 11.26
N PRO A 170 1.37 -12.10 12.53
CA PRO A 170 0.40 -11.16 13.06
C PRO A 170 0.38 -9.82 12.30
N LEU A 171 1.50 -9.39 11.71
CA LEU A 171 1.64 -8.13 10.98
C LEU A 171 1.65 -8.28 9.46
N LEU A 172 1.97 -9.47 8.91
CA LEU A 172 2.24 -9.61 7.49
C LEU A 172 1.29 -10.57 6.79
N ARG A 173 0.95 -10.26 5.54
CA ARG A 173 0.33 -11.17 4.55
C ARG A 173 1.00 -10.99 3.19
N GLY A 174 1.23 -12.12 2.51
CA GLY A 174 1.66 -12.13 1.12
C GLY A 174 0.48 -11.98 0.16
N LEU A 175 0.69 -11.24 -0.91
CA LEU A 175 -0.20 -11.16 -2.07
C LEU A 175 0.55 -11.65 -3.31
N VAL A 176 -0.16 -11.86 -4.41
CA VAL A 176 0.43 -12.08 -5.73
C VAL A 176 0.39 -10.77 -6.49
N GLY A 177 1.54 -10.27 -6.95
CA GLY A 177 1.65 -9.03 -7.72
C GLY A 177 1.73 -9.27 -9.21
N LEU A 178 1.01 -8.48 -9.99
CA LEU A 178 1.25 -8.22 -11.41
C LEU A 178 1.50 -6.72 -11.56
N HIS A 179 2.54 -6.34 -12.32
CA HIS A 179 2.81 -4.91 -12.50
C HIS A 179 1.58 -4.22 -13.14
N ALA A 180 1.24 -4.57 -14.37
CA ALA A 180 0.04 -4.07 -15.04
C ALA A 180 -0.35 -5.04 -16.16
N SER A 181 -1.58 -4.93 -16.68
CA SER A 181 -2.07 -5.79 -17.77
C SER A 181 -1.16 -5.72 -19.00
N PHE A 182 -0.71 -4.53 -19.39
CA PHE A 182 0.09 -4.34 -20.61
C PHE A 182 1.56 -4.79 -20.50
N THR A 183 2.08 -5.08 -19.31
CA THR A 183 3.49 -5.47 -19.08
C THR A 183 3.70 -6.96 -18.94
N VAL A 184 2.68 -7.76 -19.14
CA VAL A 184 2.70 -9.22 -18.98
C VAL A 184 1.95 -9.93 -20.10
N SER A 185 2.40 -11.15 -20.43
CA SER A 185 1.69 -12.05 -21.36
C SER A 185 0.46 -12.68 -20.71
N ASP A 186 -0.41 -13.28 -21.53
CA ASP A 186 -1.58 -14.00 -21.06
C ASP A 186 -1.21 -15.19 -20.13
N ASP A 187 -0.08 -15.83 -20.40
CA ASP A 187 0.39 -16.95 -19.58
C ASP A 187 0.80 -16.47 -18.19
N THR A 188 1.51 -15.33 -18.07
CA THR A 188 1.82 -14.74 -16.76
C THR A 188 0.56 -14.35 -15.99
N VAL A 189 -0.45 -13.81 -16.70
CA VAL A 189 -1.75 -13.46 -16.09
C VAL A 189 -2.44 -14.70 -15.51
N ARG A 190 -2.49 -15.81 -16.27
CA ARG A 190 -3.08 -17.09 -15.79
C ARG A 190 -2.33 -17.66 -14.59
N GLU A 191 -0.99 -17.69 -14.66
CA GLU A 191 -0.15 -18.18 -13.57
C GLU A 191 -0.32 -17.37 -12.29
N ALA A 192 -0.47 -16.06 -12.39
CA ALA A 192 -0.74 -15.23 -11.22
C ALA A 192 -2.06 -15.59 -10.53
N GLY A 193 -3.12 -15.81 -11.30
CA GLY A 193 -4.41 -16.26 -10.75
C GLY A 193 -4.35 -17.67 -10.15
N GLU A 194 -3.63 -18.58 -10.78
CA GLU A 194 -3.39 -19.92 -10.25
C GLU A 194 -2.62 -19.87 -8.94
N LEU A 195 -1.56 -19.06 -8.90
CA LEU A 195 -0.75 -18.86 -7.70
C LEU A 195 -1.57 -18.24 -6.56
N ALA A 196 -2.41 -17.24 -6.85
CA ALA A 196 -3.26 -16.64 -5.84
C ALA A 196 -4.23 -17.63 -5.21
N ARG A 197 -4.83 -18.51 -6.03
CA ARG A 197 -5.69 -19.61 -5.54
C ARG A 197 -4.90 -20.65 -4.74
N GLU A 198 -3.72 -21.03 -5.20
CA GLU A 198 -2.83 -21.98 -4.50
C GLU A 198 -2.45 -21.47 -3.10
N LEU A 199 -2.07 -20.17 -3.00
CA LEU A 199 -1.66 -19.57 -1.75
C LEU A 199 -2.84 -19.12 -0.85
N GLY A 200 -4.08 -19.22 -1.34
CA GLY A 200 -5.26 -18.70 -0.62
C GLY A 200 -5.22 -17.20 -0.40
N THR A 201 -4.63 -16.46 -1.36
CA THR A 201 -4.49 -15.01 -1.32
C THR A 201 -5.12 -14.36 -2.55
N VAL A 202 -4.79 -13.11 -2.84
CA VAL A 202 -5.39 -12.33 -3.94
C VAL A 202 -4.32 -11.70 -4.82
N VAL A 203 -4.73 -11.25 -6.00
CA VAL A 203 -3.87 -10.49 -6.91
C VAL A 203 -3.94 -8.99 -6.61
N HIS A 204 -2.80 -8.32 -6.65
CA HIS A 204 -2.65 -6.86 -6.61
C HIS A 204 -2.02 -6.39 -7.92
N VAL A 205 -2.65 -5.45 -8.63
CA VAL A 205 -2.24 -5.05 -9.99
C VAL A 205 -2.67 -3.61 -10.30
N HIS A 206 -1.85 -2.87 -11.06
CA HIS A 206 -2.25 -1.58 -11.65
C HIS A 206 -3.19 -1.85 -12.83
N VAL A 207 -4.33 -1.17 -12.88
CA VAL A 207 -5.35 -1.37 -13.92
C VAL A 207 -5.85 -0.04 -14.44
N ALA A 208 -5.80 0.13 -15.76
CA ALA A 208 -6.34 1.28 -16.44
C ALA A 208 -5.88 2.62 -15.84
N GLU A 209 -4.61 2.70 -15.44
CA GLU A 209 -4.02 3.94 -14.94
C GLU A 209 -3.88 4.96 -16.06
N ALA A 210 -3.45 4.52 -17.25
CA ALA A 210 -3.33 5.34 -18.45
C ALA A 210 -3.94 4.68 -19.66
N ALA A 211 -4.19 5.46 -20.72
CA ALA A 211 -4.73 4.97 -21.98
C ALA A 211 -3.89 3.84 -22.60
N ALA A 212 -2.58 3.83 -22.38
CA ALA A 212 -1.68 2.80 -22.89
C ALA A 212 -2.08 1.37 -22.45
N ASP A 213 -2.61 1.20 -21.22
CA ASP A 213 -3.08 -0.10 -20.73
C ASP A 213 -4.37 -0.53 -21.46
N VAL A 214 -5.29 0.43 -21.70
CA VAL A 214 -6.53 0.19 -22.46
C VAL A 214 -6.20 -0.17 -23.91
N ASP A 215 -5.32 0.60 -24.56
CA ASP A 215 -4.91 0.39 -25.96
C ASP A 215 -4.22 -0.97 -26.15
N ASP A 216 -3.41 -1.39 -25.18
CA ASP A 216 -2.78 -2.70 -25.22
C ASP A 216 -3.80 -3.84 -25.12
N ALA A 217 -4.76 -3.75 -24.20
CA ALA A 217 -5.82 -4.74 -24.08
C ALA A 217 -6.64 -4.87 -25.36
N LEU A 218 -7.00 -3.75 -26.00
CA LEU A 218 -7.70 -3.72 -27.28
C LEU A 218 -6.88 -4.37 -28.41
N ARG A 219 -5.58 -4.07 -28.49
CA ARG A 219 -4.66 -4.70 -29.49
C ARG A 219 -4.54 -6.21 -29.30
N ARG A 220 -4.70 -6.71 -28.08
CA ARG A 220 -4.73 -8.15 -27.74
C ARG A 220 -6.11 -8.79 -27.97
N GLY A 221 -7.11 -8.02 -28.42
CA GLY A 221 -8.46 -8.52 -28.69
C GLY A 221 -9.37 -8.59 -27.46
N ALA A 222 -8.95 -8.04 -26.33
CA ALA A 222 -9.81 -7.85 -25.16
C ALA A 222 -10.60 -6.54 -25.27
N THR A 223 -11.69 -6.39 -24.52
CA THR A 223 -12.49 -5.16 -24.49
C THR A 223 -11.94 -4.10 -23.53
N GLY A 224 -11.00 -4.51 -22.68
CA GLY A 224 -10.29 -3.65 -21.74
C GLY A 224 -9.33 -4.45 -20.84
N PRO A 225 -8.47 -3.77 -20.07
CA PRO A 225 -7.50 -4.44 -19.20
C PRO A 225 -8.17 -5.24 -18.07
N LEU A 226 -9.28 -4.75 -17.52
CA LEU A 226 -10.04 -5.48 -16.49
C LEU A 226 -10.63 -6.78 -17.04
N GLU A 227 -11.30 -6.72 -18.20
CA GLU A 227 -11.90 -7.89 -18.84
C GLU A 227 -10.84 -8.91 -19.25
N ARG A 228 -9.66 -8.45 -19.70
CA ARG A 228 -8.53 -9.33 -19.98
C ARG A 228 -8.12 -10.10 -18.73
N LEU A 229 -7.89 -9.40 -17.61
CA LEU A 229 -7.49 -10.01 -16.35
C LEU A 229 -8.56 -10.99 -15.81
N LEU A 230 -9.83 -10.64 -15.92
CA LEU A 230 -10.95 -11.50 -15.51
C LEU A 230 -11.06 -12.74 -16.40
N SER A 231 -11.02 -12.58 -17.72
CA SER A 231 -11.19 -13.69 -18.68
C SER A 231 -10.04 -14.71 -18.59
N LEU A 232 -8.84 -14.25 -18.24
CA LEU A 232 -7.67 -15.12 -18.02
C LEU A 232 -7.60 -15.70 -16.60
N GLY A 233 -8.57 -15.36 -15.73
CA GLY A 233 -8.71 -15.93 -14.40
C GLY A 233 -7.69 -15.41 -13.37
N ALA A 234 -7.09 -14.24 -13.61
CA ALA A 234 -6.16 -13.65 -12.63
C ALA A 234 -6.88 -13.14 -11.38
N LEU A 235 -8.04 -12.51 -11.55
CA LEU A 235 -8.72 -11.84 -10.45
C LEU A 235 -9.61 -12.83 -9.68
N VAL A 236 -9.30 -12.99 -8.41
CA VAL A 236 -10.11 -13.71 -7.43
C VAL A 236 -10.83 -12.70 -6.52
N PRO A 237 -11.95 -13.06 -5.86
CA PRO A 237 -12.63 -12.15 -4.95
C PRO A 237 -11.68 -11.57 -3.89
N GLY A 238 -11.70 -10.25 -3.71
CA GLY A 238 -10.79 -9.52 -2.85
C GLY A 238 -9.50 -9.04 -3.55
N SER A 239 -9.28 -9.33 -4.85
CA SER A 239 -8.17 -8.77 -5.63
C SER A 239 -8.18 -7.24 -5.60
N ILE A 240 -6.98 -6.63 -5.62
CA ILE A 240 -6.77 -5.20 -5.44
C ILE A 240 -6.33 -4.59 -6.76
N LEU A 241 -7.12 -3.64 -7.27
CA LEU A 241 -6.93 -2.98 -8.55
C LEU A 241 -6.57 -1.51 -8.30
N ALA A 242 -5.31 -1.14 -8.50
CA ALA A 242 -4.86 0.23 -8.31
C ALA A 242 -5.21 1.12 -9.49
N HIS A 243 -5.51 2.38 -9.20
CA HIS A 243 -5.83 3.51 -10.09
C HIS A 243 -7.24 3.50 -10.71
N GLY A 244 -7.50 2.68 -11.73
CA GLY A 244 -8.80 2.63 -12.40
C GLY A 244 -9.22 3.93 -13.09
N VAL A 245 -8.27 4.81 -13.48
CA VAL A 245 -8.55 6.15 -14.03
C VAL A 245 -9.37 6.07 -15.30
N HIS A 246 -9.05 5.11 -16.16
CA HIS A 246 -9.69 4.92 -17.47
C HIS A 246 -10.73 3.78 -17.48
N LEU A 247 -11.20 3.31 -16.32
CA LEU A 247 -12.33 2.38 -16.26
C LEU A 247 -13.64 3.11 -16.55
N SER A 248 -14.50 2.50 -17.33
CA SER A 248 -15.90 2.96 -17.46
C SER A 248 -16.71 2.61 -16.20
N THR A 249 -17.88 3.22 -16.07
CA THR A 249 -18.81 2.90 -14.97
C THR A 249 -19.23 1.42 -14.99
N GLU A 250 -19.44 0.85 -16.19
CA GLU A 250 -19.78 -0.56 -16.37
C GLU A 250 -18.63 -1.47 -15.93
N GLN A 251 -17.37 -1.07 -16.20
CA GLN A 251 -16.18 -1.79 -15.75
C GLN A 251 -16.02 -1.72 -14.23
N VAL A 252 -16.35 -0.58 -13.61
CA VAL A 252 -16.37 -0.47 -12.14
C VAL A 252 -17.41 -1.42 -11.53
N TYR A 253 -18.61 -1.50 -12.10
CA TYR A 253 -19.62 -2.48 -11.68
C TYR A 253 -19.15 -3.92 -11.89
N LEU A 254 -18.43 -4.20 -12.97
CA LEU A 254 -17.86 -5.53 -13.23
C LEU A 254 -16.80 -5.90 -12.19
N ALA A 255 -15.92 -4.97 -11.81
CA ALA A 255 -14.93 -5.17 -10.75
C ALA A 255 -15.59 -5.42 -9.39
N ASP A 256 -16.64 -4.65 -9.06
CA ASP A 256 -17.42 -4.81 -7.83
C ASP A 256 -18.14 -6.17 -7.78
N ALA A 257 -18.79 -6.56 -8.88
CA ALA A 257 -19.44 -7.86 -9.01
C ALA A 257 -18.45 -9.05 -8.91
N ALA A 258 -17.21 -8.86 -9.35
CA ALA A 258 -16.13 -9.81 -9.16
C ALA A 258 -15.55 -9.81 -7.72
N GLY A 259 -16.05 -8.94 -6.84
CA GLY A 259 -15.61 -8.79 -5.47
C GLY A 259 -14.24 -8.12 -5.31
N CYS A 260 -13.75 -7.40 -6.33
CA CYS A 260 -12.47 -6.72 -6.28
C CYS A 260 -12.54 -5.44 -5.44
N TRP A 261 -11.40 -5.04 -4.89
CA TRP A 261 -11.17 -3.70 -4.34
C TRP A 261 -10.55 -2.81 -5.40
N LEU A 262 -11.04 -1.59 -5.50
CA LEU A 262 -10.43 -0.52 -6.28
C LEU A 262 -9.64 0.39 -5.33
N VAL A 263 -8.52 0.96 -5.80
CA VAL A 263 -7.72 1.89 -5.00
C VAL A 263 -7.52 3.19 -5.77
N HIS A 264 -8.03 4.27 -5.21
CA HIS A 264 -7.80 5.62 -5.74
C HIS A 264 -6.51 6.20 -5.16
N ASN A 265 -5.63 6.72 -6.03
CA ASN A 265 -4.35 7.32 -5.69
C ASN A 265 -4.32 8.80 -6.15
N PRO A 266 -5.05 9.72 -5.50
CA PRO A 266 -5.30 11.08 -6.01
C PRO A 266 -4.05 11.88 -6.29
N ARG A 267 -3.07 11.93 -5.36
CA ARG A 267 -1.82 12.68 -5.56
C ARG A 267 -0.98 12.11 -6.70
N SER A 268 -0.92 10.80 -6.81
CA SER A 268 -0.18 10.14 -7.87
C SER A 268 -0.83 10.37 -9.23
N ASN A 269 -2.14 10.16 -9.34
CA ASN A 269 -2.87 10.38 -10.58
C ASN A 269 -2.71 11.82 -11.10
N GLU A 270 -2.75 12.82 -10.20
CA GLU A 270 -2.48 14.23 -10.54
C GLU A 270 -1.01 14.45 -10.96
N GLY A 271 -0.05 13.94 -10.17
CA GLY A 271 1.38 14.09 -10.43
C GLY A 271 1.83 13.41 -11.72
N ASN A 272 1.31 12.24 -12.03
CA ASN A 272 1.55 11.50 -13.26
C ASN A 272 0.74 12.01 -14.46
N ARG A 273 -0.16 12.97 -14.24
CA ARG A 273 -1.01 13.59 -15.27
C ARG A 273 -1.89 12.57 -16.03
N VAL A 274 -2.31 11.50 -15.34
CA VAL A 274 -3.14 10.43 -15.95
C VAL A 274 -4.64 10.75 -15.91
N GLY A 275 -5.05 11.71 -15.09
CA GLY A 275 -6.43 12.16 -14.98
C GLY A 275 -7.06 11.88 -13.62
N TYR A 276 -8.38 12.07 -13.52
CA TYR A 276 -9.16 11.86 -12.32
C TYR A 276 -10.07 10.63 -12.45
N ALA A 277 -9.99 9.73 -11.48
CA ALA A 277 -10.73 8.47 -11.46
C ALA A 277 -12.19 8.65 -10.97
N GLY A 278 -13.00 9.45 -11.68
CA GLY A 278 -14.37 9.82 -11.27
C GLY A 278 -15.36 8.66 -11.30
N THR A 279 -15.19 7.71 -12.20
CA THR A 279 -16.05 6.53 -12.34
C THR A 279 -16.00 5.61 -11.11
N LEU A 280 -14.93 5.68 -10.29
CA LEU A 280 -14.82 4.88 -9.07
C LEU A 280 -15.94 5.14 -8.06
N SER A 281 -16.63 6.30 -8.15
CA SER A 281 -17.79 6.62 -7.31
C SER A 281 -19.02 5.73 -7.58
N ALA A 282 -18.96 4.84 -8.58
CA ALA A 282 -20.02 3.87 -8.86
C ALA A 282 -20.03 2.68 -7.86
N THR A 283 -19.02 2.51 -7.03
CA THR A 283 -18.98 1.48 -5.98
C THR A 283 -18.48 2.03 -4.66
N THR A 284 -18.77 1.34 -3.55
CA THR A 284 -18.25 1.64 -2.21
C THR A 284 -16.97 0.83 -1.88
N ARG A 285 -16.58 -0.13 -2.72
CA ARG A 285 -15.35 -0.91 -2.57
C ARG A 285 -14.14 -0.18 -3.14
N VAL A 286 -14.00 1.09 -2.78
CA VAL A 286 -12.88 1.96 -3.18
C VAL A 286 -12.13 2.41 -1.94
N ALA A 287 -10.89 1.97 -1.81
CA ALA A 287 -9.96 2.42 -0.77
C ALA A 287 -9.05 3.54 -1.28
N LEU A 288 -8.30 4.16 -0.37
CA LEU A 288 -7.35 5.24 -0.68
C LEU A 288 -5.93 4.72 -0.58
N GLY A 289 -5.09 5.04 -1.57
CA GLY A 289 -3.66 4.70 -1.63
C GLY A 289 -2.80 5.91 -1.93
N ALA A 290 -1.51 5.84 -1.61
CA ALA A 290 -0.55 6.92 -1.83
C ALA A 290 0.36 6.68 -3.05
N ASP A 291 0.41 5.44 -3.57
CA ASP A 291 1.28 5.03 -4.67
C ASP A 291 2.76 5.38 -4.37
N GLY A 292 3.48 6.03 -5.27
CA GLY A 292 4.87 6.44 -5.08
C GLY A 292 5.08 7.61 -4.11
N TRP A 293 4.04 8.18 -3.52
CA TRP A 293 4.11 9.24 -2.51
C TRP A 293 4.19 8.68 -1.09
N ASP A 294 4.51 9.54 -0.11
CA ASP A 294 4.48 9.15 1.30
C ASP A 294 3.07 8.75 1.77
N ALA A 295 2.99 7.82 2.73
CA ALA A 295 1.73 7.33 3.26
C ALA A 295 1.17 8.19 4.41
N ASP A 296 1.21 9.51 4.28
CA ASP A 296 0.37 10.39 5.10
C ASP A 296 -1.05 10.41 4.52
N MET A 297 -1.89 9.52 5.05
CA MET A 297 -3.23 9.32 4.52
C MET A 297 -4.20 10.48 4.80
N MET A 298 -3.85 11.39 5.70
CA MET A 298 -4.63 12.63 5.90
C MET A 298 -4.34 13.63 4.77
N VAL A 299 -3.08 13.71 4.32
CA VAL A 299 -2.70 14.51 3.15
C VAL A 299 -3.32 13.93 1.88
N GLU A 300 -3.37 12.60 1.75
CA GLU A 300 -4.01 11.93 0.62
C GLU A 300 -5.52 12.19 0.58
N GLU A 301 -6.20 12.10 1.72
CA GLU A 301 -7.64 12.42 1.82
C GLU A 301 -7.92 13.89 1.50
N ALA A 302 -7.08 14.82 1.96
CA ALA A 302 -7.20 16.23 1.63
C ALA A 302 -7.04 16.48 0.12
N ALA A 303 -6.11 15.79 -0.53
CA ALA A 303 -5.96 15.85 -1.99
C ALA A 303 -7.18 15.27 -2.72
N LEU A 304 -7.70 14.13 -2.25
CA LEU A 304 -8.93 13.54 -2.75
C LEU A 304 -10.09 14.55 -2.70
N LEU A 305 -10.33 15.16 -1.55
CA LEU A 305 -11.45 16.10 -1.36
C LEU A 305 -11.30 17.36 -2.25
N ARG A 306 -10.08 17.87 -2.39
CA ARG A 306 -9.77 18.99 -3.28
C ARG A 306 -10.07 18.65 -4.74
N LEU A 307 -9.59 17.51 -5.22
CA LEU A 307 -9.79 17.05 -6.61
C LEU A 307 -11.26 16.70 -6.86
N ALA A 308 -11.92 16.03 -5.92
CA ALA A 308 -13.35 15.73 -6.00
C ALA A 308 -14.20 16.99 -6.18
N ALA A 309 -13.89 18.07 -5.44
CA ALA A 309 -14.56 19.35 -5.60
C ALA A 309 -14.35 19.94 -7.00
N GLN A 310 -13.15 19.84 -7.57
CA GLN A 310 -12.83 20.32 -8.92
C GLN A 310 -13.59 19.51 -10.02
N HIS A 311 -13.77 18.22 -9.81
CA HIS A 311 -14.45 17.31 -10.74
C HIS A 311 -15.93 17.09 -10.43
N HIS A 312 -16.50 17.80 -9.44
CA HIS A 312 -17.90 17.64 -8.99
C HIS A 312 -18.26 16.19 -8.59
N ASP A 313 -17.27 15.44 -8.07
CA ASP A 313 -17.46 14.07 -7.59
C ASP A 313 -17.90 14.08 -6.12
N ILE A 314 -19.16 13.71 -5.89
CA ILE A 314 -19.76 13.65 -4.54
C ILE A 314 -19.62 12.24 -3.91
N GLY A 315 -19.14 11.24 -4.66
CA GLY A 315 -19.07 9.84 -4.26
C GLY A 315 -17.77 9.44 -3.57
N VAL A 316 -17.00 10.39 -3.04
CA VAL A 316 -15.66 10.12 -2.48
C VAL A 316 -15.65 9.88 -0.97
N ALA A 317 -16.73 10.19 -0.29
CA ALA A 317 -16.83 10.02 1.16
C ALA A 317 -16.60 8.55 1.57
N GLY A 318 -15.75 8.36 2.59
CA GLY A 318 -15.49 7.03 3.15
C GLY A 318 -14.38 6.24 2.47
N ARG A 319 -13.72 6.72 1.38
CA ARG A 319 -12.61 5.99 0.73
C ARG A 319 -11.43 5.71 1.68
N LEU A 320 -11.10 6.65 2.56
CA LEU A 320 -10.09 6.42 3.60
C LEU A 320 -10.54 5.30 4.56
N ALA A 321 -11.80 5.35 5.02
CA ALA A 321 -12.35 4.35 5.93
C ALA A 321 -12.50 2.97 5.26
N ALA A 322 -12.75 2.90 3.95
CA ALA A 322 -12.89 1.65 3.21
C ALA A 322 -11.62 0.78 3.25
N GLY A 323 -10.44 1.39 3.40
CA GLY A 323 -9.19 0.68 3.61
C GLY A 323 -9.22 -0.29 4.80
N HIS A 324 -9.98 0.02 5.85
CA HIS A 324 -10.15 -0.90 6.99
C HIS A 324 -10.91 -2.17 6.60
N GLY A 325 -11.88 -2.08 5.68
CA GLY A 325 -12.59 -3.24 5.14
C GLY A 325 -11.64 -4.16 4.37
N LEU A 326 -10.79 -3.59 3.51
CA LEU A 326 -9.76 -4.31 2.79
C LEU A 326 -8.79 -5.01 3.77
N ALA A 327 -8.27 -4.29 4.76
CA ALA A 327 -7.37 -4.87 5.76
C ALA A 327 -8.06 -5.97 6.58
N ALA A 328 -9.32 -5.76 6.98
CA ALA A 328 -10.09 -6.73 7.73
C ALA A 328 -10.29 -8.04 6.96
N GLU A 329 -10.61 -7.99 5.68
CA GLU A 329 -10.71 -9.17 4.81
C GLU A 329 -9.38 -9.94 4.75
N ARG A 330 -8.25 -9.24 4.61
CA ARG A 330 -6.93 -9.87 4.48
C ARG A 330 -6.42 -10.46 5.79
N PHE A 331 -6.71 -9.83 6.91
CA PHE A 331 -6.29 -10.31 8.24
C PHE A 331 -7.36 -11.17 8.95
N GLY A 332 -8.50 -11.45 8.32
CA GLY A 332 -9.56 -12.27 8.87
C GLY A 332 -10.11 -11.72 10.19
N CYS A 333 -10.61 -10.48 10.20
CA CYS A 333 -11.09 -9.82 11.39
C CYS A 333 -12.38 -9.01 11.17
N ALA A 334 -12.94 -8.45 12.25
CA ALA A 334 -14.09 -7.58 12.15
C ALA A 334 -13.75 -6.29 11.40
N ALA A 335 -14.59 -5.90 10.44
CA ALA A 335 -14.40 -4.69 9.63
C ALA A 335 -14.70 -3.39 10.42
N LYS A 336 -15.54 -3.46 11.44
CA LYS A 336 -15.88 -2.30 12.27
C LYS A 336 -14.71 -1.94 13.17
N THR A 337 -14.01 -0.86 12.86
CA THR A 337 -12.84 -0.38 13.60
C THR A 337 -13.15 -0.08 15.06
N LEU A 338 -12.16 -0.26 15.92
CA LEU A 338 -12.23 -0.02 17.37
C LEU A 338 -13.36 -0.79 18.09
N ALA A 339 -13.94 -1.81 17.43
CA ALA A 339 -14.92 -2.72 18.02
C ALA A 339 -14.25 -4.08 18.32
N PRO A 340 -14.81 -4.86 19.27
CA PRO A 340 -14.27 -6.18 19.58
C PRO A 340 -14.10 -7.06 18.35
N GLY A 341 -12.93 -7.70 18.23
CA GLY A 341 -12.55 -8.54 17.10
C GLY A 341 -11.88 -7.79 15.92
N ALA A 342 -11.88 -6.46 15.91
CA ALA A 342 -11.14 -5.66 14.91
C ALA A 342 -9.63 -5.70 15.15
N LEU A 343 -8.85 -5.23 14.17
CA LEU A 343 -7.40 -5.02 14.36
C LEU A 343 -7.16 -4.04 15.52
N GLY A 344 -6.18 -4.35 16.36
CA GLY A 344 -5.76 -3.52 17.47
C GLY A 344 -4.84 -2.37 17.06
N ASP A 345 -5.18 -1.71 15.96
CA ASP A 345 -4.40 -0.64 15.34
C ASP A 345 -5.07 0.70 15.67
N VAL A 346 -4.45 1.46 16.57
CA VAL A 346 -5.07 2.63 17.22
C VAL A 346 -4.12 3.82 17.14
N VAL A 347 -4.66 4.98 16.82
CA VAL A 347 -3.94 6.25 16.84
C VAL A 347 -4.59 7.18 17.87
N VAL A 348 -3.77 7.83 18.67
CA VAL A 348 -4.19 8.94 19.52
C VAL A 348 -3.73 10.24 18.90
N ARG A 349 -4.69 11.13 18.62
CA ARG A 349 -4.41 12.48 18.09
C ARG A 349 -4.66 13.52 19.18
N GLN A 350 -3.81 14.54 19.23
CA GLN A 350 -3.96 15.67 20.13
C GLN A 350 -3.72 16.98 19.35
N GLY A 351 -4.71 17.85 19.31
CA GLY A 351 -4.64 19.10 18.53
C GLY A 351 -4.40 18.86 17.02
N GLY A 352 -4.89 17.75 16.48
CA GLY A 352 -4.68 17.33 15.09
C GLY A 352 -3.39 16.53 14.84
N ASN A 353 -2.40 16.61 15.72
CA ASN A 353 -1.14 15.87 15.59
C ASN A 353 -1.25 14.44 16.10
N VAL A 354 -0.47 13.53 15.52
CA VAL A 354 -0.31 12.16 16.03
C VAL A 354 0.54 12.21 17.29
N ARG A 355 -0.02 11.73 18.41
CA ARG A 355 0.67 11.62 19.69
C ARG A 355 1.15 10.20 19.94
N HIS A 356 0.25 9.22 19.81
CA HIS A 356 0.59 7.82 20.00
C HIS A 356 0.08 6.98 18.82
N VAL A 357 0.84 5.95 18.47
CA VAL A 357 0.43 4.93 17.51
C VAL A 357 0.65 3.56 18.12
N VAL A 358 -0.39 2.75 18.08
CA VAL A 358 -0.38 1.36 18.52
C VAL A 358 -0.72 0.48 17.32
N VAL A 359 0.09 -0.54 17.08
CA VAL A 359 -0.15 -1.55 16.04
C VAL A 359 -0.21 -2.92 16.70
N GLY A 360 -1.37 -3.56 16.62
CA GLY A 360 -1.57 -4.88 17.23
C GLY A 360 -1.26 -4.93 18.73
N GLY A 361 -1.47 -3.83 19.46
CA GLY A 361 -1.17 -3.71 20.90
C GLY A 361 0.27 -3.32 21.23
N ARG A 362 1.16 -3.18 20.23
CA ARG A 362 2.53 -2.64 20.43
C ARG A 362 2.50 -1.12 20.25
N VAL A 363 2.96 -0.37 21.23
CA VAL A 363 3.19 1.09 21.10
C VAL A 363 4.39 1.29 20.20
N VAL A 364 4.19 1.84 19.01
CA VAL A 364 5.24 2.10 18.00
C VAL A 364 5.62 3.57 17.91
N VAL A 365 4.69 4.47 18.28
CA VAL A 365 4.94 5.90 18.47
C VAL A 365 4.38 6.33 19.81
N GLU A 366 5.17 7.04 20.61
CA GLU A 366 4.75 7.59 21.91
C GLU A 366 5.21 9.05 22.01
N ASP A 367 4.27 9.93 22.36
CA ASP A 367 4.48 11.39 22.43
C ASP A 367 5.12 11.97 21.16
N GLY A 368 4.70 11.46 19.98
CA GLY A 368 5.22 11.89 18.68
C GLY A 368 6.61 11.32 18.32
N VAL A 369 7.17 10.45 19.15
CA VAL A 369 8.50 9.85 18.95
C VAL A 369 8.37 8.38 18.56
N LEU A 370 9.05 7.97 17.49
CA LEU A 370 9.14 6.58 17.08
C LEU A 370 9.87 5.74 18.16
N LYS A 371 9.23 4.67 18.64
CA LYS A 371 9.79 3.79 19.69
C LYS A 371 10.49 2.56 19.13
N THR A 372 10.25 2.25 17.87
CA THR A 372 10.75 1.03 17.23
C THR A 372 11.98 1.27 16.35
N GLY A 373 12.46 2.50 16.32
CA GLY A 373 13.67 2.89 15.60
C GLY A 373 14.13 4.30 16.00
N ASP A 374 15.36 4.61 15.67
CA ASP A 374 15.92 5.97 15.81
C ASP A 374 15.71 6.73 14.51
N MET A 375 14.83 7.74 14.52
CA MET A 375 14.46 8.49 13.29
C MET A 375 15.64 9.29 12.73
N GLU A 376 16.58 9.75 13.56
CA GLU A 376 17.78 10.47 13.09
C GLU A 376 18.70 9.53 12.32
N LEU A 377 18.94 8.34 12.86
CA LEU A 377 19.76 7.32 12.21
C LEU A 377 19.08 6.78 10.94
N ILE A 378 17.75 6.58 10.95
CA ILE A 378 16.98 6.17 9.78
C ILE A 378 17.10 7.21 8.67
N ALA A 379 16.89 8.49 8.99
CA ALA A 379 16.97 9.58 8.01
C ALA A 379 18.40 9.78 7.48
N ALA A 380 19.42 9.66 8.33
CA ALA A 380 20.83 9.74 7.91
C ALA A 380 21.20 8.60 6.94
N SER A 381 20.78 7.38 7.26
CA SER A 381 20.95 6.21 6.38
C SER A 381 20.22 6.41 5.04
N ALA A 382 18.98 6.86 5.09
CA ALA A 382 18.17 7.13 3.90
C ALA A 382 18.84 8.20 2.99
N GLN A 383 19.37 9.27 3.57
CA GLN A 383 20.07 10.32 2.81
C GLN A 383 21.35 9.80 2.16
N SER A 384 22.13 8.97 2.87
CA SER A 384 23.33 8.34 2.33
C SER A 384 23.01 7.40 1.17
N GLU A 385 21.99 6.53 1.35
CA GLU A 385 21.60 5.57 0.32
C GLU A 385 20.90 6.24 -0.88
N ALA A 386 20.19 7.35 -0.66
CA ALA A 386 19.67 8.16 -1.75
C ALA A 386 20.78 8.71 -2.64
N ALA A 387 21.87 9.26 -2.08
CA ALA A 387 23.00 9.73 -2.85
C ALA A 387 23.64 8.59 -3.68
N ARG A 388 23.72 7.38 -3.13
CA ARG A 388 24.20 6.18 -3.82
C ARG A 388 23.22 5.76 -4.92
N LEU A 389 21.92 5.79 -4.64
CA LEU A 389 20.86 5.48 -5.62
C LEU A 389 20.92 6.43 -6.81
N TRP A 390 21.05 7.73 -6.60
CA TRP A 390 21.14 8.71 -7.70
C TRP A 390 22.40 8.54 -8.54
N THR A 391 23.50 8.14 -7.91
CA THR A 391 24.73 7.80 -8.65
C THR A 391 24.53 6.58 -9.54
N ARG A 392 23.87 5.53 -9.05
CA ARG A 392 23.53 4.32 -9.84
C ARG A 392 22.54 4.63 -10.95
N LEU A 393 21.51 5.44 -10.64
CA LEU A 393 20.49 5.84 -11.61
C LEU A 393 21.11 6.58 -12.82
N ALA A 394 22.17 7.36 -12.60
CA ALA A 394 22.86 8.06 -13.66
C ALA A 394 23.67 7.12 -14.60
N GLN A 395 23.88 5.86 -14.22
CA GLN A 395 24.62 4.86 -14.97
C GLN A 395 23.71 3.91 -15.77
N ILE A 396 22.41 3.96 -15.55
CA ILE A 396 21.36 3.18 -16.22
C ILE A 396 20.70 4.02 -17.31
#